data_577074f207a7ccf745ea3ad5298bbb34
#
_entry.id   577074f207a7ccf745ea3ad5298bbb34
#
_cell.length_a   1.000
_cell.length_b   1.000
_cell.length_c   1.000
_cell.angle_alpha   90.00
_cell.angle_beta   90.00
_cell.angle_gamma   90.00
#
_symmetry.space_group_name_H-M   'P 1'
#
loop_
_entity.id
_entity.type
_entity.pdbx_description
1 polymer ?
#
loop_
_entity_poly.entity_id
_entity_poly.type
_entity_poly.pdbx_seq_one_letter_code
_entity_poly.pdbx_strand_id
1 'polypeptide(L)'
;MSLPKAASAQVFYGTFGSSSFDFYPSGGGYTYVPRPPKARHESRMDPHLIEAARIADANAFPHSTLRCWRYVKQALLQAGAVSAYPKTNYACQAGAELTKFYGFVRLAIHDPYRAPVGSVLVYEGGGAGHVEIRTEHGFASDYRSAWACRYHLIGVYAKLS
;
A
#
# COMPACT_ATOMS: atom_id res chain seq x y z
N MET A 1 -16.71 -29.78 -31.42
CA MET A 1 -16.16 -29.86 -30.05
C MET A 1 -16.10 -28.45 -29.46
N SER A 2 -17.04 -28.12 -28.58
CA SER A 2 -17.10 -26.82 -27.91
C SER A 2 -16.17 -26.85 -26.69
N LEU A 3 -15.26 -25.87 -26.63
CA LEU A 3 -14.43 -25.64 -25.43
C LEU A 3 -15.32 -25.14 -24.28
N PRO A 4 -15.13 -25.59 -23.05
CA PRO A 4 -15.88 -25.09 -21.91
C PRO A 4 -15.50 -23.62 -21.64
N LYS A 5 -16.51 -22.75 -21.52
CA LYS A 5 -16.36 -21.38 -21.01
C LYS A 5 -15.71 -21.44 -19.64
N ALA A 6 -14.62 -20.69 -19.47
CA ALA A 6 -14.02 -20.47 -18.17
C ALA A 6 -15.08 -19.86 -17.24
N ALA A 7 -15.36 -20.56 -16.15
CA ALA A 7 -16.23 -20.05 -15.09
C ALA A 7 -15.57 -18.83 -14.47
N SER A 8 -16.20 -17.67 -14.58
CA SER A 8 -15.79 -16.46 -13.86
C SER A 8 -15.88 -16.75 -12.37
N ALA A 9 -14.78 -16.59 -11.66
CA ALA A 9 -14.75 -16.70 -10.20
C ALA A 9 -15.69 -15.62 -9.62
N GLN A 10 -16.84 -16.04 -9.11
CA GLN A 10 -17.74 -15.14 -8.38
C GLN A 10 -17.20 -14.98 -6.96
N VAL A 11 -16.88 -13.75 -6.60
CA VAL A 11 -16.54 -13.39 -5.22
C VAL A 11 -17.86 -13.18 -4.47
N PHE A 12 -18.13 -13.99 -3.46
CA PHE A 12 -19.26 -13.81 -2.57
C PHE A 12 -18.85 -12.96 -1.37
N TYR A 13 -19.56 -11.85 -1.14
CA TYR A 13 -19.38 -11.01 0.03
C TYR A 13 -20.35 -11.47 1.12
N GLY A 14 -19.79 -11.90 2.25
CA GLY A 14 -20.58 -12.27 3.43
C GLY A 14 -20.18 -11.40 4.62
N THR A 15 -21.14 -10.95 5.41
CA THR A 15 -20.92 -10.30 6.71
C THR A 15 -21.40 -11.20 7.82
N PHE A 16 -20.51 -11.59 8.72
CA PHE A 16 -20.83 -12.21 10.00
C PHE A 16 -20.30 -11.30 11.12
N GLY A 17 -21.18 -10.56 11.78
CA GLY A 17 -20.78 -9.58 12.78
C GLY A 17 -20.06 -8.36 12.14
N SER A 18 -19.08 -7.78 12.84
CA SER A 18 -18.30 -6.61 12.37
C SER A 18 -17.09 -6.96 11.52
N SER A 19 -16.92 -8.20 11.08
CA SER A 19 -15.79 -8.66 10.28
C SER A 19 -16.20 -8.86 8.82
N SER A 20 -15.45 -8.28 7.89
CA SER A 20 -15.60 -8.47 6.44
C SER A 20 -14.66 -9.58 5.96
N PHE A 21 -15.14 -10.46 5.07
CA PHE A 21 -14.38 -11.60 4.55
C PHE A 21 -14.40 -11.63 3.04
N ASP A 22 -13.32 -12.09 2.43
CA ASP A 22 -13.27 -12.48 1.03
C ASP A 22 -13.15 -14.01 0.92
N PHE A 23 -13.98 -14.62 0.08
CA PHE A 23 -13.93 -16.05 -0.20
C PHE A 23 -13.28 -16.27 -1.55
N TYR A 24 -12.22 -17.07 -1.58
CA TYR A 24 -11.54 -17.50 -2.80
C TYR A 24 -11.78 -18.98 -3.08
N PRO A 25 -12.12 -19.39 -4.31
CA PRO A 25 -12.24 -20.80 -4.64
C PRO A 25 -10.87 -21.46 -4.59
N SER A 26 -10.74 -22.51 -3.78
CA SER A 26 -9.56 -23.37 -3.71
C SER A 26 -9.98 -24.84 -3.82
N GLY A 27 -9.59 -25.53 -4.89
CA GLY A 27 -9.56 -26.97 -5.08
C GLY A 27 -10.64 -27.84 -4.42
N GLY A 28 -11.94 -27.42 -4.46
CA GLY A 28 -13.07 -28.17 -3.90
C GLY A 28 -13.72 -27.55 -2.65
N GLY A 29 -13.29 -26.37 -2.22
CA GLY A 29 -13.88 -25.61 -1.12
C GLY A 29 -13.55 -24.13 -1.17
N TYR A 30 -14.18 -23.32 -0.30
CA TYR A 30 -13.85 -21.93 -0.11
C TYR A 30 -12.91 -21.79 1.09
N THR A 31 -11.74 -21.19 0.87
CA THR A 31 -10.83 -20.88 1.98
C THR A 31 -11.21 -19.52 2.57
N TYR A 32 -11.46 -19.49 3.86
CA TYR A 32 -11.67 -18.27 4.61
C TYR A 32 -10.35 -17.50 4.74
N VAL A 33 -10.30 -16.31 4.19
CA VAL A 33 -9.18 -15.38 4.36
C VAL A 33 -9.72 -14.13 5.04
N PRO A 34 -9.38 -13.88 6.32
CA PRO A 34 -9.82 -12.66 6.99
C PRO A 34 -9.24 -11.45 6.28
N ARG A 35 -10.10 -10.49 5.92
CA ARG A 35 -9.65 -9.24 5.33
C ARG A 35 -8.85 -8.44 6.35
N PRO A 36 -7.70 -7.86 5.99
CA PRO A 36 -6.96 -6.97 6.88
C PRO A 36 -7.84 -5.85 7.42
N PRO A 37 -7.63 -5.41 8.67
CA PRO A 37 -8.39 -4.32 9.25
C PRO A 37 -8.21 -3.03 8.45
N LYS A 38 -9.26 -2.21 8.37
CA LYS A 38 -9.16 -0.86 7.80
C LYS A 38 -8.08 -0.06 8.53
N ALA A 39 -7.31 0.71 7.77
CA ALA A 39 -6.33 1.61 8.35
C ALA A 39 -7.00 2.72 9.16
N ARG A 40 -6.30 3.19 10.18
CA ARG A 40 -6.74 4.31 11.01
C ARG A 40 -6.31 5.62 10.40
N HIS A 41 -7.13 6.66 10.54
CA HIS A 41 -6.72 8.03 10.33
C HIS A 41 -6.06 8.56 11.61
N GLU A 42 -4.88 9.13 11.48
CA GLU A 42 -4.19 9.84 12.56
C GLU A 42 -4.44 11.33 12.40
N SER A 43 -4.99 11.98 13.42
CA SER A 43 -5.39 13.40 13.36
C SER A 43 -4.23 14.36 13.12
N ARG A 44 -3.00 13.95 13.44
CA ARG A 44 -1.79 14.72 13.20
C ARG A 44 -1.08 14.40 11.88
N MET A 45 -1.67 13.56 11.05
CA MET A 45 -1.13 13.26 9.73
C MET A 45 -1.24 14.47 8.81
N ASP A 46 -0.17 14.82 8.12
CA ASP A 46 -0.19 15.86 7.08
C ASP A 46 -1.28 15.54 6.04
N PRO A 47 -2.23 16.45 5.78
CA PRO A 47 -3.32 16.21 4.83
C PRO A 47 -2.85 15.83 3.42
N HIS A 48 -1.68 16.32 2.99
CA HIS A 48 -1.11 15.95 1.69
C HIS A 48 -0.75 14.46 1.61
N LEU A 49 -0.45 13.80 2.73
CA LEU A 49 -0.21 12.35 2.74
C LEU A 49 -1.51 11.55 2.57
N ILE A 50 -2.61 12.04 3.14
CA ILE A 50 -3.93 11.44 2.92
C ILE A 50 -4.31 11.54 1.44
N GLU A 51 -4.08 12.72 0.84
CA GLU A 51 -4.30 12.92 -0.60
C GLU A 51 -3.36 12.04 -1.45
N ALA A 52 -2.09 11.90 -1.07
CA ALA A 52 -1.16 11.00 -1.74
C ALA A 52 -1.63 9.54 -1.73
N ALA A 53 -2.20 9.08 -0.61
CA ALA A 53 -2.78 7.74 -0.51
C ALA A 53 -3.95 7.57 -1.49
N ARG A 54 -4.84 8.56 -1.59
CA ARG A 54 -5.96 8.56 -2.52
C ARG A 54 -5.50 8.54 -3.99
N ILE A 55 -4.50 9.36 -4.33
CA ILE A 55 -3.91 9.41 -5.68
C ILE A 55 -3.23 8.07 -6.02
N ALA A 56 -2.45 7.51 -5.10
CA ALA A 56 -1.78 6.23 -5.30
C ALA A 56 -2.79 5.11 -5.55
N ASP A 57 -3.85 5.05 -4.75
CA ASP A 57 -4.90 4.03 -4.91
C ASP A 57 -5.64 4.17 -6.24
N ALA A 58 -5.97 5.41 -6.64
CA ALA A 58 -6.66 5.68 -7.91
C ALA A 58 -5.82 5.30 -9.15
N ASN A 59 -4.49 5.47 -9.08
CA ASN A 59 -3.57 5.22 -10.20
C ASN A 59 -2.96 3.82 -10.19
N ALA A 60 -3.20 3.02 -9.16
CA ALA A 60 -2.60 1.69 -9.02
C ALA A 60 -3.23 0.68 -9.97
N PHE A 61 -2.39 -0.16 -10.57
CA PHE A 61 -2.83 -1.28 -11.41
C PHE A 61 -3.28 -2.49 -10.55
N PRO A 62 -3.98 -3.47 -11.17
CA PRO A 62 -4.30 -4.73 -10.49
C PRO A 62 -3.07 -5.59 -10.19
N HIS A 63 -1.99 -5.43 -10.97
CA HIS A 63 -0.76 -6.21 -10.88
C HIS A 63 0.47 -5.29 -10.91
N SER A 64 1.56 -5.74 -10.27
CA SER A 64 2.82 -4.99 -10.25
C SER A 64 3.42 -4.81 -11.66
N THR A 65 3.92 -3.61 -11.90
CA THR A 65 4.71 -3.24 -13.09
C THR A 65 6.20 -3.09 -12.79
N LEU A 66 6.62 -3.47 -11.57
CA LEU A 66 7.99 -3.34 -11.04
C LEU A 66 8.48 -1.87 -10.97
N ARG A 67 7.56 -0.94 -10.75
CA ARG A 67 7.84 0.51 -10.71
C ARG A 67 7.29 1.18 -9.44
N CYS A 68 7.25 0.44 -8.33
CA CYS A 68 6.63 0.89 -7.07
C CYS A 68 7.10 2.29 -6.65
N TRP A 69 8.42 2.54 -6.60
CA TRP A 69 8.95 3.84 -6.17
C TRP A 69 8.58 4.97 -7.11
N ARG A 70 8.54 4.73 -8.41
CA ARG A 70 8.11 5.73 -9.40
C ARG A 70 6.68 6.21 -9.14
N TYR A 71 5.76 5.29 -8.88
CA TYR A 71 4.35 5.62 -8.65
C TYR A 71 4.14 6.32 -7.31
N VAL A 72 4.81 5.87 -6.27
CA VAL A 72 4.78 6.53 -4.95
C VAL A 72 5.34 7.95 -5.04
N LYS A 73 6.47 8.16 -5.72
CA LYS A 73 7.02 9.51 -5.97
C LYS A 73 6.01 10.44 -6.66
N GLN A 74 5.34 9.93 -7.69
CA GLN A 74 4.33 10.70 -8.42
C GLN A 74 3.17 11.08 -7.52
N ALA A 75 2.65 10.15 -6.73
CA ALA A 75 1.56 10.40 -5.80
C ALA A 75 1.93 11.45 -4.74
N LEU A 76 3.13 11.34 -4.15
CA LEU A 76 3.64 12.30 -3.17
C LEU A 76 3.82 13.70 -3.76
N LEU A 77 4.34 13.79 -5.00
CA LEU A 77 4.54 15.07 -5.67
C LEU A 77 3.20 15.72 -6.07
N GLN A 78 2.29 14.94 -6.66
CA GLN A 78 0.98 15.44 -7.07
C GLN A 78 0.14 15.92 -5.87
N ALA A 79 0.27 15.25 -4.75
CA ALA A 79 -0.39 15.65 -3.51
C ALA A 79 0.25 16.87 -2.83
N GLY A 80 1.45 17.29 -3.25
CA GLY A 80 2.21 18.35 -2.57
C GLY A 80 2.89 17.89 -1.27
N ALA A 81 2.95 16.60 -1.00
CA ALA A 81 3.63 16.04 0.17
C ALA A 81 5.16 16.19 0.09
N VAL A 82 5.70 16.26 -1.11
CA VAL A 82 7.11 16.59 -1.39
C VAL A 82 7.18 17.78 -2.34
N SER A 83 8.19 18.65 -2.15
CA SER A 83 8.37 19.87 -2.94
C SER A 83 9.01 19.64 -4.31
N ALA A 84 9.65 18.49 -4.50
CA ALA A 84 10.29 18.09 -5.75
C ALA A 84 10.24 16.58 -5.92
N TYR A 85 10.43 16.10 -7.15
CA TYR A 85 10.46 14.66 -7.44
C TYR A 85 11.68 14.00 -6.76
N PRO A 86 11.49 13.01 -5.89
CA PRO A 86 12.60 12.34 -5.20
C PRO A 86 13.58 11.68 -6.17
N LYS A 87 14.87 11.73 -5.87
CA LYS A 87 15.96 11.39 -6.82
C LYS A 87 16.47 9.95 -6.70
N THR A 88 16.32 9.29 -5.54
CA THR A 88 16.84 7.92 -5.36
C THR A 88 16.20 6.94 -6.34
N ASN A 89 16.96 5.94 -6.76
CA ASN A 89 16.53 4.96 -7.76
C ASN A 89 15.87 3.74 -7.12
N TYR A 90 16.32 3.34 -5.93
CA TYR A 90 15.84 2.13 -5.27
C TYR A 90 14.80 2.43 -4.19
N ALA A 91 13.78 1.60 -4.12
CA ALA A 91 12.69 1.74 -3.17
C ALA A 91 13.17 1.69 -1.71
N CYS A 92 14.14 0.84 -1.40
CA CYS A 92 14.72 0.74 -0.06
C CYS A 92 15.41 2.03 0.42
N GLN A 93 15.74 2.96 -0.47
CA GLN A 93 16.35 4.26 -0.15
C GLN A 93 15.30 5.35 0.17
N ALA A 94 14.03 5.08 -0.10
CA ALA A 94 12.95 6.05 0.02
C ALA A 94 12.87 6.69 1.41
N GLY A 95 12.95 5.90 2.47
CA GLY A 95 12.85 6.40 3.84
C GLY A 95 13.94 7.39 4.21
N ALA A 96 15.18 7.12 3.82
CA ALA A 96 16.32 8.01 4.07
C ALA A 96 16.16 9.32 3.29
N GLU A 97 15.76 9.27 2.02
CA GLU A 97 15.54 10.46 1.20
C GLU A 97 14.40 11.32 1.74
N LEU A 98 13.25 10.72 2.03
CA LEU A 98 12.08 11.41 2.55
C LEU A 98 12.36 12.09 3.88
N THR A 99 13.08 11.43 4.77
CA THR A 99 13.49 12.00 6.07
C THR A 99 14.47 13.14 5.90
N LYS A 100 15.47 12.97 5.04
CA LYS A 100 16.56 13.95 4.90
C LYS A 100 16.10 15.25 4.21
N PHE A 101 15.22 15.15 3.20
CA PHE A 101 14.94 16.27 2.31
C PHE A 101 13.50 16.79 2.35
N TYR A 102 12.55 16.00 2.87
CA TYR A 102 11.13 16.33 2.76
C TYR A 102 10.37 16.39 4.09
N GLY A 103 11.10 16.35 5.21
CA GLY A 103 10.51 16.52 6.54
C GLY A 103 9.70 15.33 7.05
N PHE A 104 9.89 14.15 6.47
CA PHE A 104 9.29 12.93 7.01
C PHE A 104 10.01 12.49 8.29
N VAL A 105 9.28 11.83 9.16
CA VAL A 105 9.79 11.17 10.35
C VAL A 105 9.49 9.67 10.28
N ARG A 106 10.38 8.86 10.85
CA ARG A 106 10.13 7.43 11.03
C ARG A 106 9.23 7.24 12.24
N LEU A 107 8.10 6.58 12.04
CA LEU A 107 7.19 6.23 13.12
C LEU A 107 7.66 4.96 13.85
N ALA A 108 7.38 4.86 15.16
CA ALA A 108 7.67 3.67 15.96
C ALA A 108 6.61 2.57 15.70
N ILE A 109 6.46 2.17 14.43
CA ILE A 109 5.50 1.17 13.96
C ILE A 109 6.28 0.08 13.26
N HIS A 110 6.09 -1.16 13.69
CA HIS A 110 6.76 -2.36 13.16
C HIS A 110 5.81 -3.31 12.45
N ASP A 111 4.50 -3.10 12.60
CA ASP A 111 3.45 -3.85 11.91
C ASP A 111 2.85 -2.97 10.81
N PRO A 112 2.98 -3.33 9.51
CA PRO A 112 2.48 -2.52 8.41
C PRO A 112 0.97 -2.27 8.48
N TYR A 113 0.20 -3.18 9.06
CA TYR A 113 -1.25 -3.03 9.20
C TYR A 113 -1.67 -1.99 10.24
N ARG A 114 -0.76 -1.61 11.13
CA ARG A 114 -0.98 -0.55 12.13
C ARG A 114 -0.59 0.83 11.61
N ALA A 115 0.03 0.90 10.43
CA ALA A 115 0.39 2.18 9.82
C ALA A 115 -0.87 3.02 9.54
N PRO A 116 -0.90 4.32 9.89
CA PRO A 116 -2.00 5.21 9.54
C PRO A 116 -2.11 5.41 8.03
N VAL A 117 -3.30 5.76 7.55
CA VAL A 117 -3.52 6.17 6.16
C VAL A 117 -2.57 7.31 5.78
N GLY A 118 -1.95 7.21 4.61
CA GLY A 118 -0.98 8.17 4.11
C GLY A 118 0.47 7.87 4.47
N SER A 119 0.73 6.94 5.41
CA SER A 119 2.11 6.53 5.70
C SER A 119 2.77 5.87 4.50
N VAL A 120 4.05 6.16 4.33
CA VAL A 120 4.94 5.50 3.35
C VAL A 120 5.66 4.35 4.05
N LEU A 121 5.46 3.14 3.57
CA LEU A 121 6.09 1.94 4.08
C LEU A 121 7.22 1.51 3.16
N VAL A 122 8.39 1.29 3.72
CA VAL A 122 9.61 0.97 2.98
C VAL A 122 10.12 -0.39 3.41
N TYR A 123 10.43 -1.23 2.43
CA TYR A 123 10.87 -2.61 2.65
C TYR A 123 12.19 -2.88 1.95
N GLU A 124 13.00 -3.79 2.52
CA GLU A 124 14.18 -4.35 1.89
C GLU A 124 13.93 -5.78 1.41
N GLY A 125 14.47 -6.12 0.24
CA GLY A 125 14.32 -7.41 -0.39
C GLY A 125 14.39 -7.29 -1.91
N GLY A 126 14.74 -8.36 -2.62
CA GLY A 126 14.81 -8.35 -4.07
C GLY A 126 15.79 -7.34 -4.67
N GLY A 127 16.79 -6.88 -3.92
CA GLY A 127 17.79 -5.91 -4.36
C GLY A 127 17.33 -4.45 -4.28
N ALA A 128 16.30 -4.07 -5.03
CA ALA A 128 15.78 -2.70 -5.04
C ALA A 128 14.86 -2.37 -3.87
N GLY A 129 14.37 -3.37 -3.15
CA GLY A 129 13.36 -3.23 -2.13
C GLY A 129 11.96 -2.99 -2.70
N HIS A 130 11.06 -2.57 -1.82
CA HIS A 130 9.69 -2.19 -2.18
C HIS A 130 9.26 -0.97 -1.37
N VAL A 131 8.32 -0.20 -1.91
CA VAL A 131 7.70 0.93 -1.22
C VAL A 131 6.24 1.02 -1.61
N GLU A 132 5.39 1.32 -0.64
CA GLU A 132 3.95 1.47 -0.82
C GLU A 132 3.39 2.53 0.13
N ILE A 133 2.21 3.07 -0.16
CA ILE A 133 1.48 4.00 0.69
C ILE A 133 0.32 3.24 1.33
N ARG A 134 0.12 3.42 2.63
CA ARG A 134 -1.03 2.89 3.34
C ARG A 134 -2.29 3.62 2.90
N THR A 135 -3.26 2.89 2.36
CA THR A 135 -4.58 3.40 1.97
C THR A 135 -5.64 2.91 2.97
N GLU A 136 -6.87 3.39 2.86
CA GLU A 136 -7.96 2.93 3.74
C GLU A 136 -8.22 1.43 3.65
N HIS A 137 -8.06 0.86 2.46
CA HIS A 137 -8.45 -0.52 2.16
C HIS A 137 -7.27 -1.46 1.96
N GLY A 138 -6.04 -0.95 2.09
CA GLY A 138 -4.85 -1.77 1.89
C GLY A 138 -3.61 -0.92 1.66
N PHE A 139 -2.90 -1.23 0.61
CA PHE A 139 -1.62 -0.65 0.24
C PHE A 139 -1.60 -0.35 -1.25
N ALA A 140 -1.00 0.76 -1.65
CA ALA A 140 -0.87 1.15 -3.04
C ALA A 140 0.54 1.59 -3.38
N SER A 141 1.03 1.11 -4.51
CA SER A 141 2.28 1.51 -5.16
C SER A 141 2.01 1.66 -6.66
N ASP A 142 2.73 0.95 -7.53
CA ASP A 142 2.35 0.74 -8.93
C ASP A 142 1.14 -0.21 -9.07
N TYR A 143 0.84 -0.97 -8.03
CA TYR A 143 -0.35 -1.81 -7.93
C TYR A 143 -0.99 -1.66 -6.54
N ARG A 144 -2.26 -2.06 -6.45
CA ARG A 144 -2.98 -2.09 -5.18
C ARG A 144 -3.05 -3.50 -4.62
N SER A 145 -2.99 -3.61 -3.29
CA SER A 145 -3.12 -4.87 -2.57
C SER A 145 -3.84 -4.64 -1.26
N ALA A 146 -4.70 -5.59 -0.86
CA ALA A 146 -5.23 -5.63 0.50
C ALA A 146 -4.16 -6.04 1.52
N TRP A 147 -3.08 -6.66 1.06
CA TRP A 147 -2.02 -7.24 1.87
C TRP A 147 -0.73 -6.42 1.74
N ALA A 148 -0.04 -6.24 2.87
CA ALA A 148 1.28 -5.64 2.90
C ALA A 148 2.31 -6.48 2.13
N CYS A 149 3.35 -5.82 1.64
CA CYS A 149 4.50 -6.49 1.05
C CYS A 149 5.10 -7.50 2.03
N ARG A 150 5.55 -8.65 1.51
CA ARG A 150 6.15 -9.74 2.33
C ARG A 150 7.63 -9.55 2.63
N TYR A 151 8.27 -8.54 2.08
CA TYR A 151 9.66 -8.22 2.38
C TYR A 151 9.80 -7.67 3.81
N HIS A 152 11.02 -7.62 4.29
CA HIS A 152 11.31 -7.06 5.61
C HIS A 152 11.01 -5.55 5.65
N LEU A 153 10.15 -5.12 6.58
CA LEU A 153 9.79 -3.71 6.76
C LEU A 153 10.95 -2.95 7.37
N ILE A 154 11.58 -2.04 6.61
CA ILE A 154 12.63 -1.14 7.10
C ILE A 154 12.02 -0.09 8.03
N GLY A 155 10.89 0.48 7.66
CA GLY A 155 10.21 1.49 8.45
C GLY A 155 8.94 2.04 7.83
N VAL A 156 8.17 2.72 8.68
CA VAL A 156 6.98 3.47 8.34
C VAL A 156 7.31 4.95 8.49
N TYR A 157 7.03 5.74 7.47
CA TYR A 157 7.40 7.15 7.40
C TYR A 157 6.19 8.03 7.16
N ALA A 158 6.13 9.18 7.83
CA ALA A 158 5.05 10.14 7.67
C ALA A 158 5.52 11.56 7.95
N LYS A 159 4.72 12.55 7.55
CA LYS A 159 4.79 13.94 8.02
C LYS A 159 3.65 14.16 8.98
N LEU A 160 3.97 14.79 10.09
CA LEU A 160 3.02 15.18 11.11
C LEU A 160 2.84 16.70 11.07
N SER A 161 1.61 17.14 11.11
CA SER A 161 1.22 18.56 11.19
C SER A 161 1.20 19.06 12.62
#